data_39de65a42925b5e0e52d5f097f6d5be0
#
_entry.id   39de65a42925b5e0e52d5f097f6d5be0
#
_cell.length_a   1.000
_cell.length_b   1.000
_cell.length_c   1.000
_cell.angle_alpha   90.00
_cell.angle_beta   90.00
_cell.angle_gamma   90.00
#
_symmetry.space_group_name_H-M   'P 1'
#
loop_
_entity.id
_entity.type
_entity.pdbx_description
1 polymer ?
#
loop_
_entity_poly.entity_id
_entity_poly.type
_entity_poly.pdbx_seq_one_letter_code
_entity_poly.pdbx_strand_id
1 'polypeptide(L)' 'MKITLLSCSAQRPDRRAIARCIAEIATDVDDASANELVDILLEGDSVDFDMDDNNTSSSFRALRKLSIDYEME' A
#
# COMPACT_ATOMS: atom_id res chain seq x y z
N MET A 1 -8.52 10.79 2.92
CA MET A 1 -7.85 10.87 1.62
C MET A 1 -7.72 9.48 1.02
N LYS A 2 -8.05 9.32 -0.24
CA LYS A 2 -8.02 8.02 -0.90
C LYS A 2 -6.77 7.86 -1.75
N ILE A 3 -6.12 6.72 -1.63
CA ILE A 3 -4.94 6.38 -2.41
C ILE A 3 -5.19 5.09 -3.18
N THR A 4 -4.67 5.01 -4.38
CA THR A 4 -4.73 3.82 -5.20
C THR A 4 -3.31 3.32 -5.44
N LEU A 5 -3.02 2.08 -5.07
CA LEU A 5 -1.75 1.44 -5.36
C LEU A 5 -1.87 0.76 -6.71
N LEU A 6 -1.05 1.16 -7.67
CA LEU A 6 -1.17 0.72 -9.05
C LEU A 6 -0.43 -0.58 -9.32
N SER A 7 0.80 -0.69 -8.81
CA SER A 7 1.63 -1.87 -9.02
C SER A 7 2.82 -1.85 -8.08
N CYS A 8 3.47 -3.01 -7.95
CA CYS A 8 4.74 -3.12 -7.24
C CYS A 8 5.80 -3.57 -8.25
N SER A 9 6.81 -2.72 -8.47
CA SER A 9 7.86 -2.99 -9.45
C SER A 9 9.09 -3.66 -8.85
N ALA A 10 9.07 -4.01 -7.59
CA ALA A 10 10.18 -4.69 -6.93
C ALA A 10 10.39 -6.07 -7.53
N GLN A 11 11.66 -6.45 -7.76
CA GLN A 11 11.99 -7.77 -8.27
C GLN A 11 11.65 -8.87 -7.25
N ARG A 12 11.83 -8.57 -5.96
CA ARG A 12 11.50 -9.49 -4.88
C ARG A 12 10.66 -8.71 -3.85
N PRO A 13 9.37 -8.56 -4.10
CA PRO A 13 8.53 -7.78 -3.19
C PRO A 13 8.46 -8.45 -1.83
N ASP A 14 8.69 -7.65 -0.79
CA ASP A 14 8.54 -8.10 0.59
C ASP A 14 7.07 -7.99 0.98
N ARG A 15 6.35 -9.07 0.82
CA ARG A 15 4.92 -9.14 1.10
C ARG A 15 4.58 -8.67 2.51
N ARG A 16 5.37 -9.10 3.50
CA ARG A 16 5.15 -8.75 4.90
C ARG A 16 5.33 -7.25 5.13
N ALA A 17 6.37 -6.67 4.55
CA ALA A 17 6.63 -5.24 4.68
C ALA A 17 5.54 -4.42 4.00
N ILE A 18 5.06 -4.86 2.83
CA ILE A 18 3.99 -4.17 2.11
C ILE A 18 2.70 -4.22 2.92
N ALA A 19 2.34 -5.39 3.44
CA ALA A 19 1.13 -5.54 4.26
C ALA A 19 1.19 -4.68 5.51
N ARG A 20 2.33 -4.64 6.18
CA ARG A 20 2.53 -3.80 7.35
C ARG A 20 2.39 -2.32 6.99
N CYS A 21 2.97 -1.90 5.88
CA CYS A 21 2.88 -0.54 5.40
C CYS A 21 1.41 -0.14 5.16
N ILE A 22 0.65 -0.99 4.47
CA ILE A 22 -0.76 -0.73 4.21
C ILE A 22 -1.54 -0.64 5.53
N ALA A 23 -1.32 -1.55 6.46
CA ALA A 23 -2.00 -1.55 7.76
C ALA A 23 -1.68 -0.29 8.57
N GLU A 24 -0.47 0.24 8.44
CA GLU A 24 -0.07 1.45 9.16
C GLU A 24 -0.66 2.72 8.56
N ILE A 25 -0.75 2.80 7.24
CA ILE A 25 -1.20 4.03 6.57
C ILE A 25 -2.71 4.06 6.31
N ALA A 26 -3.35 2.92 6.19
CA ALA A 26 -4.80 2.85 5.94
C ALA A 26 -5.58 3.07 7.23
N THR A 27 -6.72 3.76 7.12
CA THR A 27 -7.52 4.08 8.31
C THR A 27 -8.38 2.92 8.78
N ASP A 28 -8.90 2.09 7.87
CA ASP A 28 -9.86 1.04 8.20
C ASP A 28 -9.43 -0.35 7.73
N VAL A 29 -8.12 -0.57 7.64
CA VAL A 29 -7.58 -1.84 7.15
C VAL A 29 -6.80 -2.51 8.27
N ASP A 30 -7.21 -3.71 8.66
CA ASP A 30 -6.47 -4.52 9.63
C ASP A 30 -5.43 -5.38 8.91
N ASP A 31 -4.67 -6.17 9.68
CA ASP A 31 -3.60 -7.00 9.12
C ASP A 31 -4.12 -8.02 8.11
N ALA A 32 -5.27 -8.62 8.39
CA ALA A 32 -5.86 -9.61 7.49
C ALA A 32 -6.28 -8.97 6.16
N SER A 33 -6.94 -7.82 6.22
CA SER A 33 -7.34 -7.08 5.02
C SER A 33 -6.12 -6.58 4.25
N ALA A 34 -5.10 -6.12 4.95
CA ALA A 34 -3.85 -5.67 4.32
C ALA A 34 -3.20 -6.80 3.53
N ASN A 35 -3.18 -8.01 4.08
CA ASN A 35 -2.64 -9.18 3.37
C ASN A 35 -3.42 -9.49 2.09
N GLU A 36 -4.73 -9.36 2.13
CA GLU A 36 -5.57 -9.55 0.95
C GLU A 36 -5.26 -8.51 -0.13
N LEU A 37 -5.09 -7.26 0.27
CA LEU A 37 -4.74 -6.19 -0.66
C LEU A 37 -3.36 -6.43 -1.29
N VAL A 38 -2.41 -6.91 -0.51
CA VAL A 38 -1.08 -7.25 -1.04
C VAL A 38 -1.17 -8.37 -2.08
N ASP A 39 -1.98 -9.39 -1.82
CA ASP A 39 -2.17 -10.48 -2.79
C ASP A 39 -2.68 -9.95 -4.12
N ILE A 40 -3.69 -9.08 -4.07
CA ILE A 40 -4.26 -8.51 -5.28
C ILE A 40 -3.23 -7.65 -6.02
N LEU A 41 -2.48 -6.84 -5.27
CA LEU A 41 -1.46 -5.97 -5.86
C LEU A 41 -0.34 -6.76 -6.52
N LEU A 42 0.12 -7.84 -5.88
CA LEU A 42 1.19 -8.67 -6.41
C LEU A 42 0.73 -9.53 -7.60
N GLU A 43 -0.56 -9.74 -7.75
CA GLU A 43 -1.12 -10.41 -8.93
C GLU A 43 -1.18 -9.48 -10.16
N GLY A 44 -0.96 -8.19 -9.96
CA GLY A 44 -0.95 -7.22 -11.04
C GLY A 44 -2.16 -6.31 -11.08
N ASP A 45 -3.07 -6.42 -10.11
CA ASP A 45 -4.25 -5.57 -10.02
C ASP A 45 -4.00 -4.39 -9.09
N SER A 46 -4.72 -3.30 -9.32
CA SER A 46 -4.64 -2.14 -8.43
C SER A 46 -5.53 -2.34 -7.21
N VAL A 47 -5.16 -1.70 -6.10
CA VAL A 47 -5.96 -1.68 -4.88
C VAL A 47 -6.09 -0.24 -4.39
N ASP A 48 -7.22 0.07 -3.75
CA ASP A 48 -7.45 1.39 -3.19
C ASP A 48 -7.95 1.28 -1.76
N PHE A 49 -7.63 2.30 -0.98
CA PHE A 49 -8.08 2.39 0.41
C PHE A 49 -7.96 3.84 0.89
N ASP A 50 -8.64 4.13 2.00
CA ASP A 50 -8.55 5.45 2.62
C ASP A 50 -7.32 5.51 3.54
N MET A 51 -6.64 6.64 3.56
CA MET A 51 -5.50 6.86 4.42
C MET A 51 -5.65 8.14 5.23
N ASP A 52 -4.94 8.20 6.36
CA ASP A 52 -4.95 9.36 7.24
C ASP A 52 -4.14 10.51 6.60
N ASP A 53 -4.75 11.69 6.55
CA ASP A 53 -4.11 12.88 5.97
C ASP A 53 -2.90 13.35 6.76
N ASN A 54 -2.80 12.98 8.04
CA ASN A 54 -1.74 13.48 8.91
C ASN A 54 -0.36 12.88 8.65
N ASN A 55 -0.30 11.72 7.99
CA ASN A 55 0.96 10.98 7.80
C ASN A 55 1.31 10.76 6.33
N THR A 56 0.85 11.64 5.45
CA THR A 56 1.01 11.44 4.01
C THR A 56 2.47 11.36 3.56
N SER A 57 3.33 12.24 4.06
CA SER A 57 4.74 12.26 3.66
C SER A 57 5.47 10.97 4.03
N SER A 58 5.25 10.48 5.25
CA SER A 58 5.84 9.23 5.72
C SER A 58 5.32 8.04 4.92
N SER A 59 4.01 8.05 4.62
CA SER A 59 3.36 6.99 3.86
C SER A 59 3.93 6.90 2.44
N PHE A 60 4.07 8.03 1.76
CA PHE A 60 4.62 8.07 0.40
C PHE A 60 6.07 7.59 0.38
N ARG A 61 6.84 7.98 1.38
CA ARG A 61 8.24 7.58 1.49
C ARG A 61 8.34 6.05 1.68
N ALA A 62 7.48 5.47 2.50
CA ALA A 62 7.44 4.03 2.71
C ALA A 62 7.05 3.29 1.43
N LEU A 63 6.05 3.78 0.70
CA LEU A 63 5.63 3.19 -0.56
C LEU A 63 6.75 3.20 -1.60
N ARG A 64 7.49 4.30 -1.69
CA ARG A 64 8.62 4.41 -2.60
C ARG A 64 9.73 3.43 -2.28
N LYS A 65 10.01 3.23 -0.99
CA LYS A 65 11.01 2.26 -0.55
C LYS A 65 10.66 0.84 -0.95
N LEU A 66 9.36 0.56 -1.06
CA LEU A 66 8.86 -0.75 -1.45
C LEU A 66 8.65 -0.87 -2.96
N SER A 67 9.03 0.15 -3.72
CA SER A 67 8.88 0.20 -5.18
C SER A 67 7.42 0.07 -5.62
N ILE A 68 6.53 0.68 -4.86
CA ILE A 68 5.09 0.67 -5.16
C ILE A 68 4.72 1.96 -5.89
N ASP A 69 4.10 1.82 -7.06
CA ASP A 69 3.52 2.94 -7.78
C ASP A 69 2.14 3.22 -7.22
N TYR A 70 1.85 4.47 -6.97
CA TYR A 70 0.57 4.87 -6.40
C TYR A 70 0.03 6.14 -7.05
N GLU A 71 -1.27 6.34 -6.89
CA GLU A 71 -1.96 7.51 -7.40
C GLU A 71 -2.89 8.04 -6.31
N MET A 72 -3.02 9.37 -6.25
CA MET A 72 -3.86 10.04 -5.25
C MET A 72 -5.08 10.64 -5.93
N GLU A 73 -6.21 10.59 -5.24
CA GLU A 73 -7.39 11.34 -5.65
C GLU A 73 -7.38 12.75 -5.07
#